data_4cc9980fe8ee6894d1d5f83f975f739d
#
_entry.id   4cc9980fe8ee6894d1d5f83f975f739d
#
_cell.length_a   1.000
_cell.length_b   1.000
_cell.length_c   1.000
_cell.angle_alpha   90.00
_cell.angle_beta   90.00
_cell.angle_gamma   90.00
#
_symmetry.space_group_name_H-M   'P 1'
#
loop_
_entity.id
_entity.type
_entity.pdbx_description
1 polymer ?
#
loop_
_entity_poly.entity_id
_entity_poly.type
_entity_poly.pdbx_seq_one_letter_code
_entity_poly.pdbx_strand_id
1 'polypeptide(L)'
;MRTTFVCLLAIVSLAAPALAQNRAAKPLEIYVVDVEGGNATLFVTPSGETVLIDTGNGGAQAARDAARIMEAAKDAGVTKIDHLIFTHWHGDHFGGLAELAKQIPIARFYDHGPNVQATPATDEFFKTVYEPLTAKAMHTVVKPGDSIPVKDLNWRVVASAGNVMKTNLSGAGRPNPYCTESKPQDPDPTENAQSVSSYITFGKFRMVHMGDLTYNKELDLMCPNNRLGTADLFIVSHHGQAISNSPALVHALHPRAAIINNGTRKGGQPDAMRVLFSSPGLEDLWQMHFSLLSGQEYTVPGAFIANQIDQPDTALPIAAWTPPPQGQQAPPAPVHNGKSYYFKIAAQQDGTFTITNMRNNFSKTYRPGVANATR
;
A
#
# COMPACT_ATOMS: atom_id res chain seq x y z
N MET A 1 -42.85 -80.35 21.67
CA MET A 1 -43.03 -78.97 21.25
C MET A 1 -41.88 -78.16 21.80
N ARG A 2 -40.94 -77.75 20.94
CA ARG A 2 -39.79 -76.90 21.31
C ARG A 2 -40.06 -75.49 20.68
N THR A 3 -40.22 -74.52 21.54
CA THR A 3 -40.49 -73.12 21.13
C THR A 3 -39.16 -72.39 21.04
N THR A 4 -38.79 -71.95 19.84
CA THR A 4 -37.56 -71.21 19.58
C THR A 4 -37.88 -69.69 19.70
N PHE A 5 -37.22 -69.00 20.66
CA PHE A 5 -37.28 -67.55 20.79
C PHE A 5 -36.22 -66.91 19.87
N VAL A 6 -36.68 -66.09 18.92
CA VAL A 6 -35.77 -65.25 18.10
C VAL A 6 -35.69 -63.89 18.75
N CYS A 7 -34.53 -63.52 19.25
CA CYS A 7 -34.21 -62.15 19.72
C CYS A 7 -33.79 -61.29 18.51
N LEU A 8 -34.59 -60.29 18.19
CA LEU A 8 -34.22 -59.24 17.25
C LEU A 8 -33.39 -58.20 18.01
N LEU A 9 -32.09 -58.07 17.63
CA LEU A 9 -31.23 -56.95 18.07
C LEU A 9 -31.49 -55.77 17.14
N ALA A 10 -32.08 -54.69 17.66
CA ALA A 10 -32.18 -53.40 16.97
C ALA A 10 -30.87 -52.64 17.14
N ILE A 11 -30.11 -52.47 16.03
CA ILE A 11 -28.93 -51.63 15.99
C ILE A 11 -29.38 -50.18 15.81
N VAL A 12 -29.29 -49.38 16.87
CA VAL A 12 -29.53 -47.92 16.81
C VAL A 12 -28.20 -47.29 16.35
N SER A 13 -28.14 -46.87 15.09
CA SER A 13 -27.05 -46.10 14.55
C SER A 13 -27.11 -44.65 15.07
N LEU A 14 -26.32 -44.31 16.03
CA LEU A 14 -26.11 -42.92 16.46
C LEU A 14 -25.29 -42.20 15.37
N ALA A 15 -25.97 -41.44 14.50
CA ALA A 15 -25.33 -40.49 13.62
C ALA A 15 -24.81 -39.30 14.47
N ALA A 16 -23.51 -39.28 14.75
CA ALA A 16 -22.87 -38.08 15.33
C ALA A 16 -22.95 -36.94 14.33
N PRO A 17 -23.41 -35.73 14.73
CA PRO A 17 -23.34 -34.56 13.86
C PRO A 17 -21.85 -34.29 13.58
N ALA A 18 -21.45 -34.34 12.31
CA ALA A 18 -20.16 -33.85 11.87
C ALA A 18 -20.13 -32.34 12.15
N LEU A 19 -19.43 -31.93 13.19
CA LEU A 19 -19.08 -30.53 13.41
C LEU A 19 -18.24 -30.12 12.19
N ALA A 20 -18.89 -29.41 11.24
CA ALA A 20 -18.18 -28.71 10.19
C ALA A 20 -17.19 -27.78 10.88
N GLN A 21 -15.91 -28.14 10.94
CA GLN A 21 -14.86 -27.24 11.31
C GLN A 21 -14.95 -26.05 10.35
N ASN A 22 -15.42 -24.93 10.87
CA ASN A 22 -15.41 -23.66 10.16
C ASN A 22 -13.93 -23.34 9.95
N ARG A 23 -13.35 -23.79 8.83
CA ARG A 23 -12.01 -23.35 8.43
C ARG A 23 -12.12 -21.84 8.29
N ALA A 24 -11.48 -21.11 9.22
CA ALA A 24 -11.39 -19.68 9.11
C ALA A 24 -10.95 -19.33 7.67
N ALA A 25 -11.72 -18.50 7.00
CA ALA A 25 -11.40 -18.09 5.63
C ALA A 25 -9.98 -17.51 5.64
N LYS A 26 -9.16 -17.91 4.65
CA LYS A 26 -7.81 -17.35 4.54
C LYS A 26 -7.88 -15.83 4.44
N PRO A 27 -7.01 -15.08 5.10
CA PRO A 27 -6.95 -13.63 5.02
C PRO A 27 -6.46 -13.18 3.63
N LEU A 28 -6.73 -11.94 3.30
CA LEU A 28 -5.93 -11.17 2.35
C LEU A 28 -4.64 -10.79 3.08
N GLU A 29 -3.50 -11.26 2.59
CA GLU A 29 -2.19 -10.87 3.12
C GLU A 29 -1.60 -9.73 2.28
N ILE A 30 -1.05 -8.71 2.95
CA ILE A 30 -0.42 -7.56 2.31
C ILE A 30 0.93 -7.33 2.98
N TYR A 31 1.96 -7.16 2.17
CA TYR A 31 3.33 -6.94 2.61
C TYR A 31 3.79 -5.58 2.09
N VAL A 32 3.98 -4.61 2.98
CA VAL A 32 4.57 -3.32 2.63
C VAL A 32 6.06 -3.42 2.86
N VAL A 33 6.84 -3.41 1.77
CA VAL A 33 8.27 -3.72 1.77
C VAL A 33 9.09 -2.43 1.89
N ASP A 34 10.14 -2.45 2.73
CA ASP A 34 11.07 -1.32 2.83
C ASP A 34 11.98 -1.25 1.60
N VAL A 35 11.76 -0.25 0.80
CA VAL A 35 12.63 0.15 -0.32
C VAL A 35 13.19 1.56 -0.11
N GLU A 36 13.26 2.00 1.15
CA GLU A 36 13.90 3.26 1.61
C GLU A 36 13.40 4.53 0.90
N GLY A 37 12.08 4.69 0.87
CA GLY A 37 11.44 5.87 0.29
C GLY A 37 11.06 5.72 -1.17
N GLY A 38 11.01 4.49 -1.67
CA GLY A 38 10.27 4.10 -2.84
C GLY A 38 8.98 3.36 -2.45
N ASN A 39 8.38 2.64 -3.40
CA ASN A 39 7.22 1.81 -3.13
C ASN A 39 7.41 0.38 -3.61
N ALA A 40 6.99 -0.57 -2.77
CA ALA A 40 6.77 -1.97 -3.12
C ALA A 40 5.74 -2.56 -2.16
N THR A 41 4.55 -2.89 -2.66
CA THR A 41 3.47 -3.45 -1.86
C THR A 41 2.95 -4.72 -2.51
N LEU A 42 3.17 -5.87 -1.86
CA LEU A 42 2.76 -7.19 -2.35
C LEU A 42 1.46 -7.62 -1.68
N PHE A 43 0.50 -8.10 -2.47
CA PHE A 43 -0.76 -8.67 -2.03
C PHE A 43 -0.81 -10.15 -2.40
N VAL A 44 -1.34 -10.96 -1.48
CA VAL A 44 -1.66 -12.37 -1.72
C VAL A 44 -3.10 -12.61 -1.32
N THR A 45 -3.94 -12.92 -2.30
CA THR A 45 -5.37 -13.16 -2.06
C THR A 45 -5.61 -14.53 -1.41
N PRO A 46 -6.78 -14.78 -0.80
CA PRO A 46 -7.13 -16.09 -0.27
C PRO A 46 -7.01 -17.23 -1.27
N SER A 47 -7.26 -16.97 -2.56
CA SER A 47 -7.09 -17.94 -3.65
C SER A 47 -5.62 -18.13 -4.09
N GLY A 48 -4.69 -17.33 -3.56
CA GLY A 48 -3.27 -17.38 -3.90
C GLY A 48 -2.88 -16.55 -5.13
N GLU A 49 -3.80 -15.73 -5.67
CA GLU A 49 -3.45 -14.78 -6.73
C GLU A 49 -2.67 -13.59 -6.14
N THR A 50 -1.69 -13.09 -6.89
CA THR A 50 -0.71 -12.13 -6.39
C THR A 50 -0.75 -10.82 -7.14
N VAL A 51 -0.64 -9.70 -6.41
CA VAL A 51 -0.48 -8.36 -6.99
C VAL A 51 0.75 -7.70 -6.36
N LEU A 52 1.60 -7.12 -7.16
CA LEU A 52 2.68 -6.25 -6.70
C LEU A 52 2.40 -4.82 -7.22
N ILE A 53 2.42 -3.84 -6.35
CA ILE A 53 2.42 -2.41 -6.71
C ILE A 53 3.85 -1.92 -6.58
N ASP A 54 4.44 -1.48 -7.69
CA ASP A 54 5.79 -0.94 -7.83
C ASP A 54 6.91 -1.92 -7.43
N THR A 55 8.16 -1.57 -7.72
CA THR A 55 9.34 -2.43 -7.57
C THR A 55 10.52 -1.76 -6.88
N GLY A 56 10.31 -0.59 -6.28
CA GLY A 56 11.37 0.14 -5.57
C GLY A 56 12.34 0.89 -6.49
N ASN A 57 13.50 1.21 -5.94
CA ASN A 57 14.50 2.06 -6.55
C ASN A 57 15.30 1.38 -7.66
N GLY A 58 15.75 2.20 -8.59
CA GLY A 58 16.67 1.82 -9.65
C GLY A 58 18.16 2.04 -9.32
N GLY A 59 18.99 1.87 -10.33
CA GLY A 59 20.43 2.09 -10.22
C GLY A 59 21.10 1.17 -9.19
N ALA A 60 21.93 1.72 -8.32
CA ALA A 60 22.67 0.96 -7.31
C ALA A 60 21.77 0.25 -6.28
N GLN A 61 20.54 0.69 -6.10
CA GLN A 61 19.59 0.12 -5.15
C GLN A 61 18.72 -0.97 -5.75
N ALA A 62 18.66 -1.13 -7.08
CA ALA A 62 17.76 -2.05 -7.76
C ALA A 62 17.88 -3.50 -7.27
N ALA A 63 19.09 -4.02 -7.13
CA ALA A 63 19.33 -5.39 -6.67
C ALA A 63 18.93 -5.57 -5.19
N ARG A 64 19.17 -4.56 -4.35
CA ARG A 64 18.77 -4.54 -2.94
C ARG A 64 17.24 -4.62 -2.83
N ASP A 65 16.53 -3.75 -3.55
CA ASP A 65 15.07 -3.65 -3.44
C ASP A 65 14.40 -4.89 -4.03
N ALA A 66 14.89 -5.41 -5.15
CA ALA A 66 14.42 -6.69 -5.69
C ALA A 66 14.63 -7.84 -4.68
N ALA A 67 15.78 -7.91 -3.99
CA ALA A 67 16.02 -8.93 -2.97
C ALA A 67 15.05 -8.80 -1.77
N ARG A 68 14.75 -7.59 -1.31
CA ARG A 68 13.79 -7.32 -0.24
C ARG A 68 12.36 -7.71 -0.64
N ILE A 69 11.96 -7.45 -1.88
CA ILE A 69 10.68 -7.90 -2.42
C ILE A 69 10.63 -9.43 -2.46
N MET A 70 11.71 -10.08 -2.91
CA MET A 70 11.79 -11.53 -2.96
C MET A 70 11.79 -12.19 -1.57
N GLU A 71 12.33 -11.52 -0.54
CA GLU A 71 12.23 -12.00 0.85
C GLU A 71 10.77 -12.01 1.32
N ALA A 72 10.01 -10.95 1.07
CA ALA A 72 8.57 -10.90 1.36
C ALA A 72 7.78 -11.92 0.54
N ALA A 73 8.10 -12.07 -0.75
CA ALA A 73 7.47 -13.07 -1.63
C ALA A 73 7.73 -14.51 -1.13
N LYS A 74 8.94 -14.80 -0.68
CA LYS A 74 9.30 -16.10 -0.10
C LYS A 74 8.53 -16.38 1.19
N ASP A 75 8.41 -15.41 2.11
CA ASP A 75 7.61 -15.55 3.32
C ASP A 75 6.14 -15.81 3.02
N ALA A 76 5.62 -15.19 1.97
CA ALA A 76 4.26 -15.37 1.46
C ALA A 76 4.05 -16.66 0.64
N GLY A 77 5.11 -17.42 0.34
CA GLY A 77 5.06 -18.60 -0.53
C GLY A 77 4.76 -18.26 -2.00
N VAL A 78 5.07 -17.05 -2.43
CA VAL A 78 4.82 -16.55 -3.80
C VAL A 78 5.93 -16.99 -4.74
N THR A 79 5.55 -17.60 -5.87
CA THR A 79 6.49 -18.08 -6.91
C THR A 79 6.30 -17.39 -8.27
N LYS A 80 5.30 -16.52 -8.39
CA LYS A 80 5.03 -15.67 -9.56
C LYS A 80 4.26 -14.43 -9.13
N ILE A 81 4.35 -13.37 -9.91
CA ILE A 81 3.50 -12.18 -9.80
C ILE A 81 2.43 -12.27 -10.89
N ASP A 82 1.16 -12.41 -10.49
CA ASP A 82 0.04 -12.47 -11.43
C ASP A 82 -0.25 -11.09 -12.04
N HIS A 83 -0.13 -10.03 -11.22
CA HIS A 83 -0.39 -8.65 -11.61
C HIS A 83 0.72 -7.74 -11.06
N LEU A 84 1.44 -7.04 -11.91
CA LEU A 84 2.33 -5.94 -11.54
C LEU A 84 1.69 -4.62 -11.97
N ILE A 85 1.52 -3.71 -11.03
CA ILE A 85 0.97 -2.38 -11.26
C ILE A 85 2.09 -1.38 -11.04
N PHE A 86 2.42 -0.59 -12.05
CA PHE A 86 3.23 0.60 -11.86
C PHE A 86 2.33 1.81 -11.61
N THR A 87 2.59 2.49 -10.50
CA THR A 87 1.85 3.70 -10.18
C THR A 87 2.23 4.82 -11.13
N HIS A 88 3.51 5.04 -11.33
CA HIS A 88 4.05 6.05 -12.24
C HIS A 88 5.54 5.80 -12.55
N TRP A 89 6.12 6.61 -13.44
CA TRP A 89 7.45 6.36 -13.98
C TRP A 89 8.57 7.15 -13.30
N HIS A 90 8.56 7.19 -11.95
CA HIS A 90 9.73 7.61 -11.17
C HIS A 90 10.58 6.42 -10.76
N GLY A 91 11.89 6.62 -10.73
CA GLY A 91 12.87 5.54 -10.55
C GLY A 91 12.77 4.77 -9.23
N ASP A 92 12.13 5.33 -8.23
CA ASP A 92 11.86 4.70 -6.93
C ASP A 92 10.56 3.87 -6.90
N HIS A 93 9.86 3.79 -8.04
CA HIS A 93 8.66 2.98 -8.25
C HIS A 93 8.90 1.84 -9.25
N PHE A 94 9.53 2.12 -10.40
CA PHE A 94 9.77 1.10 -11.41
C PHE A 94 11.20 0.53 -11.42
N GLY A 95 12.13 1.18 -10.72
CA GLY A 95 13.56 0.98 -10.94
C GLY A 95 14.10 -0.40 -10.60
N GLY A 96 13.44 -1.13 -9.69
CA GLY A 96 13.83 -2.51 -9.34
C GLY A 96 13.39 -3.59 -10.35
N LEU A 97 12.56 -3.24 -11.37
CA LEU A 97 11.96 -4.22 -12.28
C LEU A 97 12.99 -5.13 -12.96
N ALA A 98 14.09 -4.56 -13.49
CA ALA A 98 15.09 -5.33 -14.21
C ALA A 98 15.70 -6.45 -13.37
N GLU A 99 15.94 -6.19 -12.08
CA GLU A 99 16.51 -7.17 -11.14
C GLU A 99 15.44 -8.14 -10.61
N LEU A 100 14.21 -7.67 -10.40
CA LEU A 100 13.11 -8.50 -9.95
C LEU A 100 12.69 -9.52 -11.01
N ALA A 101 12.58 -9.11 -12.28
CA ALA A 101 12.16 -9.98 -13.38
C ALA A 101 13.14 -11.12 -13.69
N LYS A 102 14.40 -11.03 -13.22
CA LYS A 102 15.36 -12.14 -13.28
C LYS A 102 15.06 -13.25 -12.25
N GLN A 103 14.29 -12.93 -11.19
CA GLN A 103 14.11 -13.79 -10.04
C GLN A 103 12.70 -14.39 -9.96
N ILE A 104 11.69 -13.71 -10.51
CA ILE A 104 10.31 -14.14 -10.44
C ILE A 104 9.55 -13.80 -11.72
N PRO A 105 8.76 -14.74 -12.29
CA PRO A 105 7.95 -14.47 -13.48
C PRO A 105 6.80 -13.51 -13.18
N ILE A 106 6.49 -12.62 -14.14
CA ILE A 106 5.43 -11.63 -14.07
C ILE A 106 4.46 -11.88 -15.24
N ALA A 107 3.18 -12.06 -14.94
CA ALA A 107 2.20 -12.47 -15.95
C ALA A 107 1.46 -11.30 -16.61
N ARG A 108 1.18 -10.22 -15.84
CA ARG A 108 0.43 -9.07 -16.33
C ARG A 108 1.01 -7.77 -15.79
N PHE A 109 1.03 -6.75 -16.65
CA PHE A 109 1.49 -5.41 -16.34
C PHE A 109 0.36 -4.41 -16.50
N TYR A 110 0.28 -3.46 -15.56
CA TYR A 110 -0.68 -2.36 -15.57
C TYR A 110 0.06 -1.06 -15.29
N ASP A 111 -0.24 -0.01 -16.06
CA ASP A 111 0.33 1.33 -15.89
C ASP A 111 -0.61 2.42 -16.42
N HIS A 112 -0.20 3.68 -16.34
CA HIS A 112 -0.97 4.82 -16.84
C HIS A 112 -0.68 5.18 -18.31
N GLY A 113 0.23 4.47 -18.97
CA GLY A 113 0.66 4.76 -20.36
C GLY A 113 1.97 5.52 -20.45
N PRO A 114 2.14 6.42 -21.43
CA PRO A 114 3.41 7.08 -21.71
C PRO A 114 3.96 7.91 -20.56
N ASN A 115 5.29 7.89 -20.38
CA ASN A 115 6.00 8.73 -19.44
C ASN A 115 5.95 10.21 -19.88
N VAL A 116 5.46 11.10 -19.03
CA VAL A 116 5.38 12.56 -19.30
C VAL A 116 6.66 13.31 -18.95
N GLN A 117 7.61 12.64 -18.27
CA GLN A 117 8.92 13.17 -17.89
C GLN A 117 10.07 12.33 -18.49
N ALA A 118 9.96 12.01 -19.78
CA ALA A 118 10.95 11.20 -20.49
C ALA A 118 12.37 11.78 -20.35
N THR A 119 13.32 10.90 -20.08
CA THR A 119 14.75 11.17 -20.05
C THR A 119 15.48 10.09 -20.81
N PRO A 120 16.72 10.31 -21.29
CA PRO A 120 17.50 9.24 -21.95
C PRO A 120 17.58 7.96 -21.12
N ALA A 121 17.65 8.05 -19.79
CA ALA A 121 17.72 6.88 -18.91
C ALA A 121 16.37 6.14 -18.84
N THR A 122 15.24 6.85 -18.78
CA THR A 122 13.91 6.23 -18.79
C THR A 122 13.60 5.63 -20.17
N ASP A 123 13.97 6.31 -21.27
CA ASP A 123 13.78 5.80 -22.62
C ASP A 123 14.58 4.49 -22.84
N GLU A 124 15.82 4.44 -22.36
CA GLU A 124 16.63 3.22 -22.41
C GLU A 124 16.02 2.09 -21.58
N PHE A 125 15.49 2.40 -20.38
CA PHE A 125 14.76 1.42 -19.55
C PHE A 125 13.54 0.87 -20.29
N PHE A 126 12.71 1.71 -20.89
CA PHE A 126 11.56 1.25 -21.67
C PHE A 126 11.97 0.31 -22.76
N LYS A 127 12.92 0.72 -23.60
CA LYS A 127 13.41 -0.05 -24.74
C LYS A 127 14.07 -1.38 -24.36
N THR A 128 14.86 -1.40 -23.29
CA THR A 128 15.72 -2.56 -22.98
C THR A 128 15.13 -3.48 -21.91
N VAL A 129 14.21 -2.99 -21.08
CA VAL A 129 13.62 -3.76 -19.98
C VAL A 129 12.11 -3.89 -20.11
N TYR A 130 11.38 -2.76 -20.13
CA TYR A 130 9.93 -2.79 -20.02
C TYR A 130 9.23 -3.39 -21.24
N GLU A 131 9.52 -2.87 -22.43
CA GLU A 131 8.93 -3.36 -23.69
C GLU A 131 9.22 -4.86 -23.95
N PRO A 132 10.45 -5.38 -23.76
CA PRO A 132 10.72 -6.80 -23.92
C PRO A 132 9.97 -7.70 -22.92
N LEU A 133 9.68 -7.21 -21.70
CA LEU A 133 8.91 -7.95 -20.71
C LEU A 133 7.41 -7.93 -21.04
N THR A 134 6.86 -6.77 -21.36
CA THR A 134 5.43 -6.60 -21.69
C THR A 134 5.07 -7.25 -23.03
N ALA A 135 5.99 -7.33 -23.99
CA ALA A 135 5.79 -8.09 -25.24
C ALA A 135 5.57 -9.60 -25.03
N LYS A 136 5.99 -10.14 -23.88
CA LYS A 136 5.84 -11.57 -23.52
C LYS A 136 4.74 -11.81 -22.48
N ALA A 137 4.05 -10.77 -22.06
CA ALA A 137 3.05 -10.78 -21.02
C ALA A 137 1.79 -10.01 -21.47
N MET A 138 0.74 -10.02 -20.65
CA MET A 138 -0.40 -9.13 -20.87
C MET A 138 -0.05 -7.73 -20.34
N HIS A 139 -0.29 -6.71 -21.16
CA HIS A 139 -0.09 -5.32 -20.80
C HIS A 139 -1.40 -4.53 -20.96
N THR A 140 -1.73 -3.71 -19.99
CA THR A 140 -2.96 -2.90 -19.97
C THR A 140 -2.67 -1.50 -19.42
N VAL A 141 -2.92 -0.49 -20.24
CA VAL A 141 -2.97 0.90 -19.81
C VAL A 141 -4.34 1.14 -19.15
N VAL A 142 -4.33 1.43 -17.86
CA VAL A 142 -5.56 1.58 -17.07
C VAL A 142 -6.02 3.04 -16.99
N LYS A 143 -7.34 3.21 -16.83
CA LYS A 143 -8.01 4.51 -16.73
C LYS A 143 -8.81 4.61 -15.45
N PRO A 144 -9.09 5.83 -14.96
CA PRO A 144 -9.99 6.02 -13.82
C PRO A 144 -11.37 5.38 -14.07
N GLY A 145 -11.80 4.54 -13.14
CA GLY A 145 -13.04 3.76 -13.25
C GLY A 145 -12.84 2.32 -13.71
N ASP A 146 -11.68 1.94 -14.23
CA ASP A 146 -11.38 0.56 -14.59
C ASP A 146 -11.29 -0.35 -13.36
N SER A 147 -11.54 -1.63 -13.56
CA SER A 147 -11.31 -2.68 -12.57
C SER A 147 -10.13 -3.54 -12.99
N ILE A 148 -9.20 -3.78 -12.08
CA ILE A 148 -8.17 -4.80 -12.27
C ILE A 148 -8.76 -6.14 -11.81
N PRO A 149 -8.77 -7.18 -12.66
CA PRO A 149 -9.45 -8.44 -12.38
C PRO A 149 -8.61 -9.35 -11.47
N VAL A 150 -8.56 -9.00 -10.18
CA VAL A 150 -7.92 -9.79 -9.13
C VAL A 150 -8.96 -10.63 -8.42
N LYS A 151 -8.74 -11.94 -8.30
CA LYS A 151 -9.66 -12.83 -7.58
C LYS A 151 -9.80 -12.43 -6.11
N ASP A 152 -10.99 -12.64 -5.57
CA ASP A 152 -11.39 -12.33 -4.19
C ASP A 152 -11.43 -10.83 -3.86
N LEU A 153 -10.95 -9.95 -4.74
CA LEU A 153 -10.90 -8.51 -4.52
C LEU A 153 -11.78 -7.75 -5.50
N ASN A 154 -12.34 -6.63 -5.04
CA ASN A 154 -12.81 -5.59 -5.95
C ASN A 154 -11.75 -4.50 -5.97
N TRP A 155 -11.01 -4.44 -7.08
CA TRP A 155 -9.91 -3.50 -7.30
C TRP A 155 -10.33 -2.44 -8.29
N ARG A 156 -10.48 -1.20 -7.83
CA ARG A 156 -10.91 -0.08 -8.66
C ARG A 156 -9.78 0.94 -8.83
N VAL A 157 -9.46 1.27 -10.07
CA VAL A 157 -8.56 2.39 -10.40
C VAL A 157 -9.34 3.69 -10.21
N VAL A 158 -8.86 4.58 -9.35
CA VAL A 158 -9.54 5.83 -9.01
C VAL A 158 -8.87 7.07 -9.60
N ALA A 159 -7.56 6.98 -9.90
CA ALA A 159 -6.82 7.96 -10.68
C ALA A 159 -5.83 7.26 -11.61
N SER A 160 -5.51 7.87 -12.75
CA SER A 160 -4.51 7.41 -13.71
C SER A 160 -4.32 8.47 -14.80
N ALA A 161 -3.10 8.59 -15.35
CA ALA A 161 -2.78 9.48 -16.48
C ALA A 161 -3.28 10.92 -16.27
N GLY A 162 -3.06 11.48 -15.07
CA GLY A 162 -3.46 12.84 -14.71
C GLY A 162 -4.96 13.06 -14.56
N ASN A 163 -5.77 12.02 -14.69
CA ASN A 163 -7.22 12.06 -14.55
C ASN A 163 -7.69 11.33 -13.28
N VAL A 164 -8.85 11.74 -12.77
CA VAL A 164 -9.49 11.09 -11.63
C VAL A 164 -10.88 10.60 -12.00
N MET A 165 -11.38 9.63 -11.26
CA MET A 165 -12.70 9.08 -11.42
C MET A 165 -13.78 10.15 -11.21
N LYS A 166 -14.78 10.21 -12.10
CA LYS A 166 -15.88 11.20 -12.04
C LYS A 166 -17.13 10.65 -11.35
N THR A 167 -17.27 9.32 -11.30
CA THR A 167 -18.38 8.64 -10.63
C THR A 167 -18.04 8.32 -9.19
N ASN A 168 -19.04 8.26 -8.32
CA ASN A 168 -18.84 7.87 -6.94
C ASN A 168 -18.73 6.34 -6.81
N LEU A 169 -17.89 5.86 -5.89
CA LEU A 169 -17.94 4.48 -5.43
C LEU A 169 -19.25 4.23 -4.67
N SER A 170 -19.63 2.96 -4.56
CA SER A 170 -20.85 2.57 -3.85
C SER A 170 -20.82 3.06 -2.39
N GLY A 171 -21.85 3.81 -1.99
CA GLY A 171 -21.96 4.40 -0.65
C GLY A 171 -21.17 5.70 -0.44
N ALA A 172 -20.45 6.18 -1.44
CA ALA A 172 -19.73 7.45 -1.43
C ALA A 172 -20.57 8.60 -2.01
N GLY A 173 -19.96 9.77 -2.20
CA GLY A 173 -20.58 10.94 -2.86
C GLY A 173 -21.17 11.96 -1.89
N ARG A 174 -20.94 11.81 -0.60
CA ARG A 174 -21.34 12.84 0.40
C ARG A 174 -20.48 14.08 0.27
N PRO A 175 -21.04 15.28 0.58
CA PRO A 175 -20.23 16.50 0.68
C PRO A 175 -19.02 16.27 1.60
N ASN A 176 -17.87 16.79 1.18
CA ASN A 176 -16.63 16.68 1.92
C ASN A 176 -16.33 17.99 2.67
N PRO A 177 -16.50 18.03 4.01
CA PRO A 177 -16.31 19.26 4.78
C PRO A 177 -14.85 19.76 4.77
N TYR A 178 -13.89 18.88 4.53
CA TYR A 178 -12.46 19.20 4.55
C TYR A 178 -11.97 19.91 3.28
N CYS A 179 -12.82 20.06 2.27
CA CYS A 179 -12.49 20.82 1.06
C CYS A 179 -12.22 22.30 1.36
N THR A 180 -12.84 22.86 2.37
CA THR A 180 -12.62 24.26 2.77
C THR A 180 -11.26 24.51 3.40
N GLU A 181 -10.66 23.48 3.99
CA GLU A 181 -9.32 23.51 4.59
C GLU A 181 -8.22 23.24 3.58
N SER A 182 -8.58 22.72 2.41
CA SER A 182 -7.66 22.24 1.38
C SER A 182 -7.60 23.21 0.22
N LYS A 183 -6.59 24.07 0.21
CA LYS A 183 -6.40 25.05 -0.88
C LYS A 183 -5.59 24.41 -2.01
N PRO A 184 -5.99 24.63 -3.28
CA PRO A 184 -5.16 24.21 -4.41
C PRO A 184 -3.74 24.74 -4.31
N GLN A 185 -2.79 23.89 -4.69
CA GLN A 185 -1.38 24.21 -4.84
C GLN A 185 -1.06 24.51 -6.32
N ASP A 186 0.20 24.84 -6.62
CA ASP A 186 0.64 24.96 -8.00
C ASP A 186 0.40 23.65 -8.77
N PRO A 187 0.03 23.70 -10.05
CA PRO A 187 -0.16 22.52 -10.86
C PRO A 187 1.11 21.68 -10.94
N ASP A 188 0.98 20.38 -10.75
CA ASP A 188 2.07 19.44 -10.93
C ASP A 188 2.01 18.81 -12.32
N PRO A 189 2.97 19.10 -13.22
CA PRO A 189 3.05 18.50 -14.55
C PRO A 189 3.84 17.17 -14.55
N THR A 190 4.29 16.70 -13.41
CA THR A 190 5.20 15.54 -13.29
C THR A 190 4.47 14.19 -13.34
N GLU A 191 5.26 13.14 -13.32
CA GLU A 191 4.79 11.75 -13.24
C GLU A 191 3.97 11.49 -11.97
N ASN A 192 4.21 12.20 -10.87
CA ASN A 192 3.40 12.04 -9.66
C ASN A 192 1.91 12.26 -9.92
N ALA A 193 1.56 13.30 -10.68
CA ALA A 193 0.17 13.59 -11.05
C ALA A 193 -0.45 12.53 -11.96
N GLN A 194 0.35 11.65 -12.58
CA GLN A 194 -0.09 10.56 -13.46
C GLN A 194 -0.43 9.27 -12.69
N SER A 195 -0.14 9.20 -11.39
CA SER A 195 -0.19 7.99 -10.58
C SER A 195 -1.47 7.16 -10.77
N VAL A 196 -1.29 5.85 -11.02
CA VAL A 196 -2.36 4.85 -10.90
C VAL A 196 -2.69 4.68 -9.44
N SER A 197 -3.82 5.22 -9.04
CA SER A 197 -4.32 5.13 -7.66
C SER A 197 -5.44 4.12 -7.56
N SER A 198 -5.47 3.38 -6.47
CA SER A 198 -6.34 2.22 -6.28
C SER A 198 -7.19 2.31 -5.02
N TYR A 199 -8.47 1.93 -5.14
CA TYR A 199 -9.36 1.62 -4.03
C TYR A 199 -9.67 0.13 -4.06
N ILE A 200 -9.32 -0.57 -2.99
CA ILE A 200 -9.32 -2.03 -2.93
C ILE A 200 -10.27 -2.47 -1.83
N THR A 201 -11.17 -3.42 -2.12
CA THR A 201 -12.08 -3.97 -1.12
C THR A 201 -11.97 -5.49 -1.05
N PHE A 202 -12.00 -6.00 0.18
CA PHE A 202 -12.09 -7.42 0.50
C PHE A 202 -13.22 -7.63 1.52
N GLY A 203 -14.40 -7.98 1.04
CA GLY A 203 -15.60 -7.96 1.87
C GLY A 203 -15.89 -6.55 2.42
N LYS A 204 -15.82 -6.39 3.75
CA LYS A 204 -15.98 -5.08 4.42
C LYS A 204 -14.65 -4.32 4.60
N PHE A 205 -13.51 -4.99 4.46
CA PHE A 205 -12.21 -4.31 4.53
C PHE A 205 -12.00 -3.43 3.30
N ARG A 206 -11.51 -2.21 3.51
CA ARG A 206 -11.27 -1.19 2.48
C ARG A 206 -9.88 -0.60 2.64
N MET A 207 -9.17 -0.54 1.55
CA MET A 207 -7.81 0.01 1.51
C MET A 207 -7.66 0.98 0.35
N VAL A 208 -6.85 2.01 0.56
CA VAL A 208 -6.48 2.99 -0.47
C VAL A 208 -4.97 3.01 -0.63
N HIS A 209 -4.54 2.96 -1.89
CA HIS A 209 -3.16 3.15 -2.30
C HIS A 209 -3.12 4.20 -3.42
N MET A 210 -2.54 5.36 -3.16
CA MET A 210 -2.61 6.49 -4.07
C MET A 210 -1.40 6.61 -5.01
N GLY A 211 -0.34 5.79 -4.82
CA GLY A 211 0.95 6.08 -5.43
C GLY A 211 1.46 7.41 -4.90
N ASP A 212 1.98 8.22 -5.80
CA ASP A 212 2.46 9.58 -5.47
C ASP A 212 1.49 10.68 -5.93
N LEU A 213 0.18 10.35 -6.02
CA LEU A 213 -0.84 11.29 -6.47
C LEU A 213 -0.74 12.61 -5.72
N THR A 214 -0.73 13.72 -6.47
CA THR A 214 -0.46 15.04 -5.91
C THR A 214 -1.71 15.77 -5.44
N TYR A 215 -1.50 16.77 -4.59
CA TYR A 215 -2.51 17.49 -3.83
C TYR A 215 -3.71 17.95 -4.66
N ASN A 216 -3.48 18.58 -5.84
CA ASN A 216 -4.58 19.05 -6.68
C ASN A 216 -5.39 17.88 -7.27
N LYS A 217 -4.76 16.75 -7.57
CA LYS A 217 -5.46 15.55 -8.04
C LYS A 217 -6.26 14.88 -6.92
N GLU A 218 -5.77 14.94 -5.69
CA GLU A 218 -6.55 14.56 -4.53
C GLU A 218 -7.80 15.42 -4.38
N LEU A 219 -7.70 16.76 -4.55
CA LEU A 219 -8.85 17.67 -4.55
C LEU A 219 -9.82 17.35 -5.68
N ASP A 220 -9.32 17.13 -6.90
CA ASP A 220 -10.15 16.75 -8.06
C ASP A 220 -10.98 15.49 -7.77
N LEU A 221 -10.44 14.57 -7.00
CA LEU A 221 -11.09 13.31 -6.63
C LEU A 221 -12.07 13.46 -5.45
N MET A 222 -11.74 14.31 -4.47
CA MET A 222 -12.42 14.35 -3.17
C MET A 222 -13.33 15.57 -2.98
N CYS A 223 -13.27 16.57 -3.85
CA CYS A 223 -14.03 17.81 -3.71
C CYS A 223 -14.97 18.07 -4.91
N PRO A 224 -16.13 18.69 -4.68
CA PRO A 224 -16.72 19.05 -3.38
C PRO A 224 -17.29 17.85 -2.61
N ASN A 225 -17.36 16.68 -3.25
CA ASN A 225 -17.91 15.46 -2.69
C ASN A 225 -16.84 14.37 -2.63
N ASN A 226 -16.79 13.65 -1.51
CA ASN A 226 -15.93 12.47 -1.35
C ASN A 226 -16.40 11.34 -2.26
N ARG A 227 -15.72 11.08 -3.37
CA ARG A 227 -16.08 10.04 -4.34
C ARG A 227 -15.67 8.62 -3.91
N LEU A 228 -14.79 8.49 -2.92
CA LEU A 228 -14.25 7.20 -2.47
C LEU A 228 -15.01 6.61 -1.28
N GLY A 229 -15.59 7.46 -0.42
CA GLY A 229 -16.09 7.05 0.89
C GLY A 229 -14.95 6.91 1.90
N THR A 230 -15.08 5.96 2.85
CA THR A 230 -14.08 5.72 3.91
C THR A 230 -13.18 4.53 3.58
N ALA A 231 -11.99 4.50 4.17
CA ALA A 231 -11.06 3.37 4.11
C ALA A 231 -10.66 2.92 5.53
N ASP A 232 -10.32 1.66 5.69
CA ASP A 232 -9.81 1.10 6.94
C ASP A 232 -8.30 1.27 7.05
N LEU A 233 -7.59 1.06 5.93
CA LEU A 233 -6.14 1.19 5.80
C LEU A 233 -5.79 2.16 4.67
N PHE A 234 -4.87 3.07 4.96
CA PHE A 234 -4.34 4.02 3.98
C PHE A 234 -2.84 3.84 3.83
N ILE A 235 -2.37 3.50 2.61
CA ILE A 235 -0.95 3.68 2.28
C ILE A 235 -0.79 5.14 1.90
N VAL A 236 -0.01 5.83 2.72
CA VAL A 236 0.14 7.28 2.66
C VAL A 236 0.69 7.69 1.30
N SER A 237 0.03 8.66 0.68
CA SER A 237 0.41 9.17 -0.63
C SER A 237 1.82 9.75 -0.61
N HIS A 238 2.59 9.50 -1.69
CA HIS A 238 3.86 10.16 -1.95
C HIS A 238 4.82 10.12 -0.76
N HIS A 239 4.93 8.95 -0.11
CA HIS A 239 5.81 8.70 1.05
C HIS A 239 5.59 9.66 2.24
N GLY A 240 4.48 10.39 2.28
CA GLY A 240 4.23 11.44 3.26
C GLY A 240 4.94 12.76 2.95
N GLN A 241 5.04 13.14 1.67
CA GLN A 241 5.51 14.47 1.27
C GLN A 241 4.38 15.51 1.32
N ALA A 242 4.74 16.79 1.54
CA ALA A 242 3.80 17.89 1.72
C ALA A 242 3.02 18.30 0.45
N ILE A 243 3.51 17.90 -0.73
CA ILE A 243 2.84 18.13 -2.02
C ILE A 243 1.73 17.12 -2.31
N SER A 244 1.39 16.31 -1.32
CA SER A 244 0.30 15.32 -1.29
C SER A 244 -0.31 15.29 0.11
N ASN A 245 -1.27 14.38 0.36
CA ASN A 245 -1.90 14.18 1.67
C ASN A 245 -2.75 15.36 2.14
N SER A 246 -3.61 15.87 1.26
CA SER A 246 -4.55 16.94 1.61
C SER A 246 -5.51 16.53 2.73
N PRO A 247 -5.94 17.46 3.60
CA PRO A 247 -7.05 17.20 4.53
C PRO A 247 -8.30 16.66 3.82
N ALA A 248 -8.59 17.15 2.61
CA ALA A 248 -9.71 16.66 1.79
C ALA A 248 -9.62 15.17 1.47
N LEU A 249 -8.42 14.62 1.29
CA LEU A 249 -8.22 13.18 1.10
C LEU A 249 -8.16 12.45 2.44
N VAL A 250 -7.18 12.79 3.27
CA VAL A 250 -6.82 12.01 4.46
C VAL A 250 -7.96 11.98 5.49
N HIS A 251 -8.51 13.16 5.82
CA HIS A 251 -9.58 13.23 6.83
C HIS A 251 -10.91 12.64 6.31
N ALA A 252 -11.20 12.80 5.01
CA ALA A 252 -12.44 12.25 4.43
C ALA A 252 -12.38 10.73 4.23
N LEU A 253 -11.21 10.14 4.05
CA LEU A 253 -11.02 8.68 4.06
C LEU A 253 -11.24 8.10 5.46
N HIS A 254 -10.98 8.87 6.50
CA HIS A 254 -11.17 8.47 7.89
C HIS A 254 -10.52 7.11 8.23
N PRO A 255 -9.22 6.90 7.89
CA PRO A 255 -8.58 5.60 8.06
C PRO A 255 -8.39 5.27 9.54
N ARG A 256 -8.48 3.99 9.90
CA ARG A 256 -8.14 3.50 11.24
C ARG A 256 -6.63 3.33 11.40
N ALA A 257 -5.96 2.90 10.34
CA ALA A 257 -4.50 2.84 10.29
C ALA A 257 -3.97 3.44 9.00
N ALA A 258 -2.80 4.05 9.08
CA ALA A 258 -2.05 4.51 7.93
C ALA A 258 -0.62 3.96 7.98
N ILE A 259 -0.03 3.68 6.83
CA ILE A 259 1.36 3.22 6.70
C ILE A 259 2.09 4.18 5.77
N ILE A 260 3.21 4.74 6.24
CA ILE A 260 4.10 5.57 5.43
C ILE A 260 5.24 4.69 4.91
N ASN A 261 5.40 4.63 3.60
CA ASN A 261 6.52 3.98 2.91
C ASN A 261 7.69 4.95 2.69
N ASN A 262 8.09 5.63 3.75
CA ASN A 262 9.17 6.61 3.76
C ASN A 262 10.57 5.97 3.80
N GLY A 263 11.58 6.75 3.44
CA GLY A 263 12.99 6.48 3.74
C GLY A 263 13.50 7.41 4.84
N THR A 264 14.80 7.31 5.16
CA THR A 264 15.43 8.13 6.22
C THR A 264 15.37 9.62 5.93
N ARG A 265 15.53 10.03 4.67
CA ARG A 265 15.49 11.43 4.20
C ARG A 265 14.53 11.65 3.05
N LYS A 266 13.52 10.80 2.93
CA LYS A 266 12.46 10.91 1.93
C LYS A 266 11.12 10.60 2.56
N GLY A 267 10.19 11.52 2.45
CA GLY A 267 8.86 11.38 3.03
C GLY A 267 8.79 11.62 4.54
N GLY A 268 7.61 11.49 5.11
CA GLY A 268 7.36 11.81 6.52
C GLY A 268 7.59 13.29 6.83
N GLN A 269 7.28 14.19 5.89
CA GLN A 269 7.46 15.63 6.10
C GLN A 269 6.46 16.19 7.11
N PRO A 270 6.84 17.19 7.93
CA PRO A 270 6.01 17.71 9.04
C PRO A 270 4.60 18.11 8.62
N ASP A 271 4.41 18.73 7.45
CA ASP A 271 3.08 19.15 7.00
C ASP A 271 2.16 17.97 6.70
N ALA A 272 2.67 16.94 6.02
CA ALA A 272 1.91 15.71 5.79
C ALA A 272 1.64 14.97 7.11
N MET A 273 2.64 14.88 7.98
CA MET A 273 2.50 14.24 9.30
C MET A 273 1.44 14.93 10.16
N ARG A 274 1.38 16.26 10.16
CA ARG A 274 0.36 17.02 10.88
C ARG A 274 -1.05 16.66 10.40
N VAL A 275 -1.27 16.54 9.09
CA VAL A 275 -2.56 16.14 8.52
C VAL A 275 -2.90 14.72 8.92
N LEU A 276 -1.94 13.80 8.86
CA LEU A 276 -2.14 12.40 9.26
C LEU A 276 -2.52 12.29 10.75
N PHE A 277 -1.73 12.89 11.64
CA PHE A 277 -2.00 12.84 13.09
C PHE A 277 -3.30 13.55 13.51
N SER A 278 -3.78 14.51 12.73
CA SER A 278 -5.07 15.16 12.97
C SER A 278 -6.25 14.47 12.29
N SER A 279 -6.01 13.37 11.57
CA SER A 279 -7.07 12.65 10.86
C SER A 279 -8.08 12.05 11.85
N PRO A 280 -9.36 12.38 11.72
CA PRO A 280 -10.38 11.79 12.56
C PRO A 280 -10.45 10.27 12.32
N GLY A 281 -10.46 9.50 13.40
CA GLY A 281 -10.53 8.04 13.33
C GLY A 281 -9.21 7.31 13.17
N LEU A 282 -8.11 8.01 12.92
CA LEU A 282 -6.78 7.38 12.91
C LEU A 282 -6.42 6.89 14.31
N GLU A 283 -6.26 5.58 14.45
CA GLU A 283 -5.81 4.96 15.69
C GLU A 283 -4.29 4.91 15.75
N ASP A 284 -3.62 4.59 14.63
CA ASP A 284 -2.17 4.51 14.56
C ASP A 284 -1.62 4.85 13.17
N LEU A 285 -0.42 5.43 13.20
CA LEU A 285 0.44 5.62 12.05
C LEU A 285 1.64 4.68 12.16
N TRP A 286 1.92 3.92 11.10
CA TRP A 286 3.05 3.01 10.98
C TRP A 286 4.08 3.60 10.03
N GLN A 287 5.35 3.60 10.41
CA GLN A 287 6.46 4.16 9.64
C GLN A 287 7.35 3.06 9.10
N MET A 288 7.53 2.99 7.78
CA MET A 288 8.37 1.96 7.18
C MET A 288 9.83 2.13 7.59
N HIS A 289 10.31 3.35 7.65
CA HIS A 289 11.68 3.66 8.04
C HIS A 289 11.71 4.82 9.03
N PHE A 290 12.68 4.82 9.95
CA PHE A 290 12.95 6.00 10.77
C PHE A 290 13.20 7.22 9.86
N SER A 291 12.49 8.33 10.09
CA SER A 291 12.60 9.53 9.28
C SER A 291 13.28 10.66 10.02
N LEU A 292 14.34 11.20 9.44
CA LEU A 292 14.96 12.44 9.91
C LEU A 292 14.14 13.69 9.55
N LEU A 293 13.21 13.58 8.58
CA LEU A 293 12.39 14.71 8.14
C LEU A 293 11.21 14.98 9.08
N SER A 294 10.71 13.95 9.77
CA SER A 294 9.56 14.06 10.67
C SER A 294 9.85 14.92 11.91
N GLY A 295 11.12 15.05 12.30
CA GLY A 295 11.50 15.63 13.57
C GLY A 295 11.00 14.78 14.75
N GLN A 296 11.30 15.22 15.98
CA GLN A 296 10.87 14.51 17.18
C GLN A 296 9.34 14.54 17.37
N GLU A 297 8.72 15.65 16.99
CA GLU A 297 7.29 15.89 17.19
C GLU A 297 6.41 14.88 16.44
N TYR A 298 6.84 14.47 15.22
CA TYR A 298 6.06 13.58 14.35
C TYR A 298 6.64 12.18 14.23
N THR A 299 7.68 11.84 15.01
CA THR A 299 8.20 10.48 15.04
C THR A 299 7.25 9.57 15.81
N VAL A 300 6.80 8.48 15.19
CA VAL A 300 5.96 7.49 15.85
C VAL A 300 6.76 6.68 16.88
N PRO A 301 6.10 6.07 17.90
CA PRO A 301 6.80 5.19 18.83
C PRO A 301 7.53 4.05 18.11
N GLY A 302 8.70 3.65 18.60
CA GLY A 302 9.59 2.68 17.95
C GLY A 302 8.97 1.32 17.63
N ALA A 303 7.89 0.92 18.33
CA ALA A 303 7.12 -0.29 18.02
C ALA A 303 6.47 -0.23 16.63
N PHE A 304 6.12 0.97 16.17
CA PHE A 304 5.47 1.24 14.89
C PHE A 304 6.45 1.56 13.74
N ILE A 305 7.76 1.50 13.97
CA ILE A 305 8.80 1.72 12.94
C ILE A 305 9.36 0.36 12.52
N ALA A 306 9.31 0.03 11.22
CA ALA A 306 9.84 -1.24 10.74
C ALA A 306 11.36 -1.24 10.62
N ASN A 307 11.98 -0.16 10.16
CA ASN A 307 13.41 -0.09 9.92
C ASN A 307 14.06 1.13 10.57
N GLN A 308 15.30 0.97 11.01
CA GLN A 308 16.10 2.01 11.65
C GLN A 308 17.41 2.14 10.91
N ILE A 309 18.13 3.22 11.14
CA ILE A 309 19.50 3.40 10.64
C ILE A 309 20.48 2.57 11.47
N ASP A 310 21.61 2.17 10.88
CA ASP A 310 22.62 1.31 11.56
C ASP A 310 23.27 2.01 12.75
N GLN A 311 23.40 3.34 12.70
CA GLN A 311 24.04 4.15 13.74
C GLN A 311 23.09 5.29 14.16
N PRO A 312 22.09 5.03 15.01
CA PRO A 312 21.12 6.04 15.43
C PRO A 312 21.75 7.25 16.11
N ASP A 313 22.87 7.08 16.82
CA ASP A 313 23.57 8.18 17.49
C ASP A 313 24.09 9.27 16.54
N THR A 314 24.31 8.93 15.27
CA THR A 314 24.69 9.91 14.22
C THR A 314 23.52 10.78 13.78
N ALA A 315 22.30 10.42 14.13
CA ALA A 315 21.07 11.13 13.78
C ALA A 315 20.52 11.95 14.95
N LEU A 316 21.13 11.87 16.14
CA LEU A 316 20.68 12.57 17.33
C LEU A 316 21.44 13.90 17.52
N PRO A 317 20.80 14.97 18.04
CA PRO A 317 19.39 15.04 18.38
C PRO A 317 18.49 14.96 17.13
N ILE A 318 17.31 14.36 17.27
CA ILE A 318 16.32 14.28 16.19
C ILE A 318 15.74 15.68 15.98
N ALA A 319 16.42 16.46 15.15
CA ALA A 319 15.88 17.72 14.62
C ALA A 319 15.32 17.44 13.22
N ALA A 320 14.23 18.11 12.86
CA ALA A 320 13.74 18.06 11.49
C ALA A 320 14.87 18.49 10.55
N TRP A 321 15.24 17.58 9.66
CA TRP A 321 16.25 17.89 8.65
C TRP A 321 15.63 18.79 7.58
N THR A 322 16.26 19.91 7.31
CA THR A 322 15.85 20.79 6.19
C THR A 322 16.75 20.54 5.00
N PRO A 323 16.20 20.44 3.78
CA PRO A 323 17.02 20.37 2.59
C PRO A 323 18.00 21.54 2.52
N PRO A 324 19.23 21.31 2.06
CA PRO A 324 20.20 22.38 1.88
C PRO A 324 19.68 23.41 0.85
N PRO A 325 20.14 24.65 0.90
CA PRO A 325 19.81 25.65 -0.10
C PRO A 325 20.10 25.18 -1.52
N GLN A 326 19.37 25.73 -2.49
CA GLN A 326 19.54 25.40 -3.91
C GLN A 326 21.02 25.52 -4.34
N GLY A 327 21.54 24.51 -5.00
CA GLY A 327 22.94 24.44 -5.44
C GLY A 327 23.93 23.82 -4.44
N GLN A 328 23.47 23.48 -3.22
CA GLN A 328 24.28 22.72 -2.27
C GLN A 328 23.85 21.24 -2.28
N GLN A 329 24.83 20.35 -2.22
CA GLN A 329 24.54 18.93 -2.10
C GLN A 329 24.13 18.57 -0.66
N ALA A 330 23.02 17.84 -0.53
CA ALA A 330 22.69 17.23 0.75
C ALA A 330 23.73 16.16 1.11
N PRO A 331 24.10 16.05 2.40
CA PRO A 331 24.90 14.92 2.83
C PRO A 331 24.12 13.61 2.53
N PRO A 332 24.83 12.49 2.27
CA PRO A 332 24.17 11.22 1.99
C PRO A 332 23.24 10.83 3.15
N ALA A 333 22.16 10.13 2.83
CA ALA A 333 21.30 9.58 3.87
C ALA A 333 22.11 8.61 4.75
N PRO A 334 21.81 8.53 6.06
CA PRO A 334 22.39 7.51 6.91
C PRO A 334 22.17 6.11 6.34
N VAL A 335 23.19 5.27 6.47
CA VAL A 335 23.21 3.95 5.86
C VAL A 335 22.33 3.00 6.66
N HIS A 336 21.59 2.14 5.94
CA HIS A 336 20.92 0.96 6.48
C HIS A 336 21.36 -0.27 5.68
N ASN A 337 22.45 -0.91 6.16
CA ASN A 337 22.98 -2.16 5.61
C ASN A 337 22.46 -3.39 6.35
N GLY A 338 21.78 -3.19 7.47
CA GLY A 338 21.18 -4.25 8.27
C GLY A 338 20.03 -4.96 7.56
N LYS A 339 19.47 -5.98 8.22
CA LYS A 339 18.29 -6.69 7.74
C LYS A 339 17.13 -5.72 7.58
N SER A 340 16.51 -5.73 6.41
CA SER A 340 15.27 -5.00 6.17
C SER A 340 14.06 -5.78 6.67
N TYR A 341 13.05 -5.05 7.13
CA TYR A 341 11.80 -5.61 7.63
C TYR A 341 10.62 -4.93 6.95
N TYR A 342 9.57 -5.68 6.74
CA TYR A 342 8.31 -5.22 6.16
C TYR A 342 7.20 -5.21 7.21
N PHE A 343 6.10 -4.52 6.91
CA PHE A 343 4.85 -4.71 7.61
C PHE A 343 4.05 -5.81 6.92
N LYS A 344 3.58 -6.77 7.71
CA LYS A 344 2.64 -7.80 7.27
C LYS A 344 1.25 -7.46 7.77
N ILE A 345 0.29 -7.37 6.85
CA ILE A 345 -1.11 -7.12 7.15
C ILE A 345 -1.92 -8.37 6.81
N ALA A 346 -2.77 -8.81 7.73
CA ALA A 346 -3.74 -9.88 7.52
C ALA A 346 -5.15 -9.31 7.66
N ALA A 347 -5.85 -9.15 6.54
CA ALA A 347 -7.19 -8.59 6.52
C ALA A 347 -8.26 -9.68 6.35
N GLN A 348 -9.42 -9.52 7.02
CA GLN A 348 -10.55 -10.41 6.98
C GLN A 348 -11.74 -9.75 6.25
N GLN A 349 -12.63 -10.57 5.71
CA GLN A 349 -13.82 -10.08 5.00
C GLN A 349 -14.81 -9.32 5.90
N ASP A 350 -14.74 -9.50 7.21
CA ASP A 350 -15.59 -8.76 8.16
C ASP A 350 -15.10 -7.31 8.41
N GLY A 351 -13.94 -6.93 7.85
CA GLY A 351 -13.30 -5.62 8.01
C GLY A 351 -12.31 -5.56 9.17
N THR A 352 -12.08 -6.68 9.88
CA THR A 352 -11.00 -6.81 10.86
C THR A 352 -9.67 -6.95 10.11
N PHE A 353 -8.62 -6.28 10.58
CA PHE A 353 -7.26 -6.51 10.08
C PHE A 353 -6.22 -6.36 11.17
N THR A 354 -5.11 -7.06 11.01
CA THR A 354 -3.96 -7.01 11.93
C THR A 354 -2.74 -6.54 11.16
N ILE A 355 -2.01 -5.57 11.69
CA ILE A 355 -0.69 -5.15 11.18
C ILE A 355 0.36 -5.70 12.13
N THR A 356 1.38 -6.35 11.58
CA THR A 356 2.53 -6.89 12.31
C THR A 356 3.81 -6.24 11.80
N ASN A 357 4.59 -5.67 12.70
CA ASN A 357 5.94 -5.20 12.42
C ASN A 357 6.91 -6.39 12.52
N MET A 358 7.47 -6.81 11.40
CA MET A 358 8.32 -7.99 11.35
C MET A 358 9.70 -7.80 12.00
N ARG A 359 10.09 -6.56 12.36
CA ARG A 359 11.31 -6.29 13.11
C ARG A 359 11.22 -6.73 14.57
N ASN A 360 10.10 -6.48 15.21
CA ASN A 360 9.93 -6.65 16.66
C ASN A 360 8.73 -7.53 17.05
N ASN A 361 8.02 -8.08 16.05
CA ASN A 361 6.80 -8.87 16.20
C ASN A 361 5.65 -8.14 16.92
N PHE A 362 5.73 -6.82 17.04
CA PHE A 362 4.62 -6.03 17.55
C PHE A 362 3.45 -6.09 16.58
N SER A 363 2.28 -6.47 17.09
CA SER A 363 1.07 -6.62 16.29
C SER A 363 -0.08 -5.84 16.92
N LYS A 364 -0.88 -5.17 16.08
CA LYS A 364 -2.13 -4.55 16.52
C LYS A 364 -3.28 -4.95 15.59
N THR A 365 -4.40 -5.33 16.19
CA THR A 365 -5.62 -5.70 15.47
C THR A 365 -6.63 -4.56 15.52
N TYR A 366 -7.11 -4.17 14.37
CA TYR A 366 -8.12 -3.16 14.15
C TYR A 366 -9.46 -3.85 13.85
N ARG A 367 -10.50 -3.53 14.63
CA ARG A 367 -11.84 -4.12 14.47
C ARG A 367 -12.79 -3.07 13.92
N PRO A 368 -13.75 -3.44 13.03
CA PRO A 368 -14.81 -2.52 12.65
C PRO A 368 -15.44 -1.95 13.92
N GLY A 369 -15.52 -0.63 14.02
CA GLY A 369 -16.19 0.00 15.14
C GLY A 369 -17.61 -0.54 15.23
N VAL A 370 -18.07 -0.92 16.40
CA VAL A 370 -19.50 -0.91 16.72
C VAL A 370 -19.92 0.52 16.42
N ALA A 371 -20.78 0.71 15.42
CA ALA A 371 -21.32 2.03 15.12
C ALA A 371 -21.77 2.61 16.48
N ASN A 372 -21.04 3.60 16.97
CA ASN A 372 -21.52 4.38 18.10
C ASN A 372 -22.80 5.03 17.58
N ALA A 373 -23.91 4.36 17.83
CA ALA A 373 -25.20 5.00 17.82
C ALA A 373 -25.08 6.12 18.87
N THR A 374 -25.27 7.34 18.43
CA THR A 374 -25.30 8.58 19.24
C THR A 374 -23.93 9.21 19.55
N ARG A 375 -23.52 10.16 18.71
CA ARG A 375 -23.23 11.54 19.17
C ARG A 375 -23.70 12.54 18.14
#